data_abbfab1778b98975305aed4d36d30ab7
#
_entry.id   abbfab1778b98975305aed4d36d30ab7
#
_cell.length_a   1.000
_cell.length_b   1.000
_cell.length_c   1.000
_cell.angle_alpha   90.00
_cell.angle_beta   90.00
_cell.angle_gamma   90.00
#
_symmetry.space_group_name_H-M   'P 1'
#
loop_
_entity.id
_entity.type
_entity.pdbx_description
1 polymer ?
#
loop_
_entity_poly.entity_id
_entity_poly.type
_entity_poly.pdbx_seq_one_letter_code
_entity_poly.pdbx_strand_id
1 'polypeptide(L)'
;LLEPVVKRAWRVDDVEAFPDILDKAFRLAESGRPGPVLVDVPMDMFSREMDEDLWARTHKGNLVTMRPALDPAAAKAIAKRLARAKNPVLHAGGGILLSQASEELAALAEYLDIPVSRTLAGQGCLSDLHPLMIGQTGFWGLEFTHSLTTNADVILGLGTRFGEADSSSWYQGVTFDPDKTTFLQIDIDPMEIGRNYPVEIGAMGDLKIGLGQILEEVKKLCPEGRNNPELRARIARAKADFKQSNAAISSDSRFPMTPQRILKDVKEVIPEDAVIFTDVGWNKNGVAQEFDITIPGTIHHSSGLATMGFGPSAVLG
;
A
#
# COMPACT_ATOMS: atom_id res chain seq x y z
N LEU A 1 -2.72 24.43 -17.52
CA LEU A 1 -3.92 23.60 -17.38
C LEU A 1 -3.69 22.41 -16.44
N LEU A 2 -2.56 21.69 -16.60
CA LEU A 2 -2.24 20.47 -15.81
C LEU A 2 -1.49 20.73 -14.49
N GLU A 3 -1.04 21.95 -14.24
CA GLU A 3 -0.27 22.31 -13.05
C GLU A 3 -0.90 21.87 -11.71
N PRO A 4 -2.24 21.93 -11.52
CA PRO A 4 -2.86 21.48 -10.26
C PRO A 4 -2.83 19.96 -10.02
N VAL A 5 -2.56 19.16 -11.04
CA VAL A 5 -2.60 17.68 -10.97
C VAL A 5 -1.23 17.02 -11.13
N VAL A 6 -0.17 17.81 -11.24
CA VAL A 6 1.21 17.32 -11.33
C VAL A 6 2.06 17.86 -10.19
N LYS A 7 3.13 17.16 -9.83
CA LYS A 7 4.08 17.64 -8.81
C LYS A 7 4.77 18.91 -9.24
N ARG A 8 5.09 19.05 -10.54
CA ARG A 8 5.66 20.24 -11.16
C ARG A 8 5.49 20.17 -12.67
N ALA A 9 5.33 21.35 -13.29
CA ALA A 9 5.37 21.56 -14.72
C ALA A 9 6.64 22.33 -15.10
N TRP A 10 7.28 21.92 -16.20
CA TRP A 10 8.36 22.66 -16.87
C TRP A 10 7.96 22.92 -18.30
N ARG A 11 8.45 24.02 -18.85
CA ARG A 11 8.45 24.29 -20.27
C ARG A 11 9.88 24.37 -20.77
N VAL A 12 10.12 23.75 -21.92
CA VAL A 12 11.42 23.78 -22.58
C VAL A 12 11.46 24.98 -23.52
N ASP A 13 12.07 26.07 -23.09
CA ASP A 13 12.24 27.29 -23.91
C ASP A 13 13.62 27.34 -24.54
N ASP A 14 14.55 26.48 -24.12
CA ASP A 14 15.90 26.32 -24.64
C ASP A 14 16.20 24.84 -24.81
N VAL A 15 16.61 24.43 -26.01
CA VAL A 15 16.92 23.05 -26.34
C VAL A 15 18.11 22.52 -25.54
N GLU A 16 19.09 23.37 -25.21
CA GLU A 16 20.26 22.97 -24.42
C GLU A 16 19.90 22.66 -22.95
N ALA A 17 18.80 23.21 -22.45
CA ALA A 17 18.28 22.92 -21.10
C ALA A 17 17.47 21.61 -21.03
N PHE A 18 17.09 21.01 -22.17
CA PHE A 18 16.19 19.87 -22.23
C PHE A 18 16.70 18.64 -21.45
N PRO A 19 17.98 18.20 -21.58
CA PRO A 19 18.49 17.05 -20.82
C PRO A 19 18.43 17.28 -19.32
N ASP A 20 18.77 18.47 -18.85
CA ASP A 20 18.68 18.86 -17.44
C ASP A 20 17.27 18.88 -16.90
N ILE A 21 16.33 19.36 -17.71
CA ILE A 21 14.90 19.37 -17.35
C ILE A 21 14.38 17.93 -17.21
N LEU A 22 14.70 17.05 -18.16
CA LEU A 22 14.30 15.66 -18.10
C LEU A 22 14.86 14.95 -16.85
N ASP A 23 16.15 15.10 -16.57
CA ASP A 23 16.77 14.50 -15.38
C ASP A 23 16.08 14.97 -14.09
N LYS A 24 15.79 16.27 -13.96
CA LYS A 24 15.05 16.83 -12.83
C LYS A 24 13.61 16.34 -12.77
N ALA A 25 12.96 16.17 -13.93
CA ALA A 25 11.58 15.70 -14.01
C ALA A 25 11.47 14.26 -13.52
N PHE A 26 12.30 13.34 -14.02
CA PHE A 26 12.32 11.96 -13.55
C PHE A 26 12.65 11.87 -12.07
N ARG A 27 13.67 12.58 -11.61
CA ARG A 27 14.04 12.63 -10.19
C ARG A 27 12.91 13.10 -9.30
N LEU A 28 12.18 14.12 -9.72
CA LEU A 28 11.04 14.61 -8.94
C LEU A 28 9.85 13.65 -9.00
N ALA A 29 9.59 13.02 -10.16
CA ALA A 29 8.53 12.04 -10.29
C ALA A 29 8.67 10.88 -9.29
N GLU A 30 9.89 10.40 -9.09
CA GLU A 30 10.22 9.25 -8.24
C GLU A 30 10.48 9.62 -6.77
N SER A 31 10.80 10.89 -6.46
CA SER A 31 11.19 11.32 -5.11
C SER A 31 10.00 11.45 -4.16
N GLY A 32 10.23 11.20 -2.88
CA GLY A 32 9.21 11.29 -1.84
C GLY A 32 8.01 10.41 -2.17
N ARG A 33 6.79 10.97 -2.13
CA ARG A 33 5.62 10.30 -2.69
C ARG A 33 5.70 10.37 -4.22
N PRO A 34 5.84 9.25 -4.95
CA PRO A 34 5.89 9.26 -6.40
C PRO A 34 4.64 9.88 -7.02
N GLY A 35 4.80 10.60 -8.12
CA GLY A 35 3.66 11.25 -8.77
C GLY A 35 4.03 11.89 -10.11
N PRO A 36 3.02 12.28 -10.90
CA PRO A 36 3.22 12.79 -12.25
C PRO A 36 3.95 14.13 -12.26
N VAL A 37 4.70 14.36 -13.32
CA VAL A 37 5.32 15.64 -13.68
C VAL A 37 4.97 15.96 -15.12
N LEU A 38 5.02 17.23 -15.49
CA LEU A 38 4.78 17.68 -16.88
C LEU A 38 6.04 18.31 -17.43
N VAL A 39 6.42 17.89 -18.64
CA VAL A 39 7.41 18.59 -19.47
C VAL A 39 6.74 18.99 -20.77
N ASP A 40 6.51 20.29 -20.94
CA ASP A 40 5.97 20.89 -22.15
C ASP A 40 7.13 21.23 -23.10
N VAL A 41 7.15 20.59 -24.28
CA VAL A 41 8.16 20.83 -25.31
C VAL A 41 7.49 21.48 -26.51
N PRO A 42 7.68 22.79 -26.74
CA PRO A 42 7.13 23.47 -27.89
C PRO A 42 7.62 22.86 -29.22
N MET A 43 6.76 22.91 -30.24
CA MET A 43 7.03 22.25 -31.53
C MET A 43 8.33 22.71 -32.19
N ASP A 44 8.68 23.98 -32.05
CA ASP A 44 9.91 24.54 -32.62
C ASP A 44 11.19 23.99 -31.95
N MET A 45 11.10 23.49 -30.70
CA MET A 45 12.22 22.83 -30.04
C MET A 45 12.61 21.50 -30.69
N PHE A 46 11.63 20.77 -31.26
CA PHE A 46 11.92 19.51 -31.97
C PHE A 46 12.67 19.71 -33.29
N SER A 47 12.73 20.93 -33.80
CA SER A 47 13.46 21.27 -35.02
C SER A 47 14.84 21.84 -34.76
N ARG A 48 15.23 22.00 -33.52
CA ARG A 48 16.53 22.53 -33.14
C ARG A 48 17.56 21.41 -32.95
N GLU A 49 18.77 21.67 -33.38
CA GLU A 49 19.91 20.80 -33.11
C GLU A 49 20.43 21.03 -31.70
N MET A 50 20.87 19.97 -31.07
CA MET A 50 21.49 19.97 -29.75
C MET A 50 22.81 19.20 -29.82
N ASP A 51 23.80 19.65 -29.07
CA ASP A 51 25.09 18.95 -28.93
C ASP A 51 24.88 17.61 -28.19
N GLU A 52 25.23 16.49 -28.83
CA GLU A 52 25.15 15.16 -28.24
C GLU A 52 25.97 15.03 -26.94
N ASP A 53 27.09 15.72 -26.85
CA ASP A 53 27.95 15.72 -25.65
C ASP A 53 27.20 16.34 -24.43
N LEU A 54 26.26 17.24 -24.67
CA LEU A 54 25.48 17.83 -23.60
C LEU A 54 24.59 16.78 -22.93
N TRP A 55 23.94 15.90 -23.70
CA TRP A 55 23.17 14.78 -23.18
C TRP A 55 24.05 13.84 -22.34
N ALA A 56 25.20 13.45 -22.85
CA ALA A 56 26.14 12.57 -22.15
C ALA A 56 26.69 13.18 -20.85
N ARG A 57 26.85 14.51 -20.80
CA ARG A 57 27.33 15.23 -19.60
C ARG A 57 26.27 15.38 -18.52
N THR A 58 25.02 15.54 -18.90
CA THR A 58 23.91 15.73 -17.96
C THR A 58 23.34 14.40 -17.46
N HIS A 59 23.33 13.38 -18.31
CA HIS A 59 22.85 12.05 -17.95
C HIS A 59 23.94 11.23 -17.25
N LYS A 60 24.18 11.50 -15.98
CA LYS A 60 25.23 10.84 -15.17
C LYS A 60 24.81 9.48 -14.56
N GLY A 61 23.89 8.79 -15.18
CA GLY A 61 23.46 7.45 -14.74
C GLY A 61 22.56 7.45 -13.51
N ASN A 62 22.26 6.28 -13.00
CA ASN A 62 21.34 6.08 -11.87
C ASN A 62 21.87 6.76 -10.62
N LEU A 63 21.21 7.83 -10.21
CA LEU A 63 21.40 8.37 -8.87
C LEU A 63 20.76 7.40 -7.88
N VAL A 64 21.54 6.92 -6.93
CA VAL A 64 20.99 6.18 -5.80
C VAL A 64 20.10 7.14 -5.01
N THR A 65 18.80 6.97 -5.12
CA THR A 65 17.85 7.72 -4.32
C THR A 65 17.97 7.26 -2.88
N MET A 66 18.46 8.12 -2.00
CA MET A 66 18.52 7.80 -0.58
C MET A 66 17.12 7.77 0.02
N ARG A 67 16.82 6.70 0.74
CA ARG A 67 15.56 6.55 1.49
C ARG A 67 15.68 7.27 2.83
N PRO A 68 14.76 8.20 3.18
CA PRO A 68 14.84 8.88 4.47
C PRO A 68 14.52 7.92 5.62
N ALA A 69 15.39 7.87 6.61
CA ALA A 69 15.15 7.17 7.85
C ALA A 69 14.12 7.92 8.71
N LEU A 70 13.47 7.21 9.65
CA LEU A 70 12.65 7.86 10.67
C LEU A 70 13.57 8.61 11.66
N ASP A 71 13.01 9.65 12.27
CA ASP A 71 13.60 10.20 13.48
C ASP A 71 13.76 9.09 14.54
N PRO A 72 14.97 8.90 15.12
CA PRO A 72 15.22 7.82 16.07
C PRO A 72 14.32 7.88 17.31
N ALA A 73 13.94 9.07 17.77
CA ALA A 73 13.04 9.22 18.91
C ALA A 73 11.62 8.77 18.54
N ALA A 74 11.14 9.07 17.32
CA ALA A 74 9.86 8.60 16.82
C ALA A 74 9.84 7.06 16.66
N ALA A 75 10.87 6.47 16.05
CA ALA A 75 10.99 5.02 15.93
C ALA A 75 10.94 4.31 17.28
N LYS A 76 11.69 4.82 18.26
CA LYS A 76 11.68 4.31 19.64
C LYS A 76 10.32 4.49 20.33
N ALA A 77 9.64 5.60 20.12
CA ALA A 77 8.32 5.86 20.70
C ALA A 77 7.26 4.91 20.11
N ILE A 78 7.26 4.69 18.80
CA ILE A 78 6.39 3.74 18.10
C ILE A 78 6.66 2.31 18.62
N ALA A 79 7.92 1.89 18.68
CA ALA A 79 8.32 0.58 19.20
C ALA A 79 7.80 0.35 20.64
N LYS A 80 7.92 1.37 21.49
CA LYS A 80 7.41 1.32 22.88
C LYS A 80 5.89 1.17 22.95
N ARG A 81 5.15 1.84 22.04
CA ARG A 81 3.69 1.71 21.97
C ARG A 81 3.29 0.32 21.54
N LEU A 82 3.89 -0.21 20.47
CA LEU A 82 3.63 -1.57 19.98
C LEU A 82 3.97 -2.63 21.02
N ALA A 83 5.13 -2.51 21.69
CA ALA A 83 5.56 -3.44 22.73
C ALA A 83 4.64 -3.49 23.96
N ARG A 84 3.86 -2.44 24.22
CA ARG A 84 2.92 -2.33 25.36
C ARG A 84 1.48 -2.60 25.00
N ALA A 85 1.13 -2.52 23.72
CA ALA A 85 -0.22 -2.71 23.24
C ALA A 85 -0.73 -4.13 23.54
N LYS A 86 -2.01 -4.24 23.86
CA LYS A 86 -2.67 -5.53 24.13
C LYS A 86 -3.23 -6.14 22.85
N ASN A 87 -3.83 -5.32 22.01
CA ASN A 87 -4.47 -5.71 20.77
C ASN A 87 -3.98 -4.80 19.61
N PRO A 88 -2.67 -4.76 19.30
CA PRO A 88 -2.16 -3.93 18.22
C PRO A 88 -2.59 -4.48 16.85
N VAL A 89 -2.69 -3.58 15.86
CA VAL A 89 -2.88 -3.93 14.45
C VAL A 89 -1.91 -3.13 13.60
N LEU A 90 -1.24 -3.77 12.65
CA LEU A 90 -0.53 -3.09 11.57
C LEU A 90 -1.49 -2.89 10.40
N HIS A 91 -1.68 -1.63 9.97
CA HIS A 91 -2.57 -1.32 8.85
C HIS A 91 -1.76 -0.85 7.65
N ALA A 92 -1.59 -1.74 6.67
CA ALA A 92 -0.72 -1.59 5.53
C ALA A 92 -1.43 -0.96 4.33
N GLY A 93 -0.93 0.17 3.86
CA GLY A 93 -1.34 0.79 2.60
C GLY A 93 -0.41 0.48 1.43
N GLY A 94 -0.68 1.09 0.28
CA GLY A 94 0.15 0.96 -0.93
C GLY A 94 1.60 1.43 -0.76
N GLY A 95 1.87 2.24 0.28
CA GLY A 95 3.23 2.68 0.60
C GLY A 95 4.19 1.52 0.93
N ILE A 96 3.70 0.39 1.45
CA ILE A 96 4.53 -0.80 1.66
C ILE A 96 5.09 -1.33 0.34
N LEU A 97 4.26 -1.42 -0.69
CA LEU A 97 4.66 -1.88 -2.02
C LEU A 97 5.61 -0.89 -2.69
N LEU A 98 5.29 0.40 -2.63
CA LEU A 98 6.11 1.46 -3.21
C LEU A 98 7.51 1.55 -2.55
N SER A 99 7.60 1.30 -1.26
CA SER A 99 8.88 1.26 -0.54
C SER A 99 9.57 -0.11 -0.59
N GLN A 100 8.92 -1.14 -1.18
CA GLN A 100 9.42 -2.52 -1.20
C GLN A 100 9.71 -3.05 0.22
N ALA A 101 8.81 -2.80 1.17
CA ALA A 101 8.97 -3.07 2.59
C ALA A 101 8.20 -4.30 3.07
N SER A 102 7.84 -5.23 2.17
CA SER A 102 7.05 -6.42 2.50
C SER A 102 7.75 -7.36 3.47
N GLU A 103 9.06 -7.53 3.33
CA GLU A 103 9.87 -8.37 4.22
C GLU A 103 9.98 -7.75 5.63
N GLU A 104 10.20 -6.45 5.72
CA GLU A 104 10.27 -5.72 6.98
C GLU A 104 8.91 -5.68 7.70
N LEU A 105 7.81 -5.57 6.93
CA LEU A 105 6.45 -5.70 7.46
C LEU A 105 6.22 -7.09 8.06
N ALA A 106 6.56 -8.15 7.32
CA ALA A 106 6.47 -9.52 7.80
C ALA A 106 7.29 -9.74 9.06
N ALA A 107 8.55 -9.30 9.05
CA ALA A 107 9.46 -9.46 10.19
C ALA A 107 8.95 -8.77 11.47
N LEU A 108 8.40 -7.56 11.37
CA LEU A 108 7.81 -6.87 12.51
C LEU A 108 6.53 -7.56 13.00
N ALA A 109 5.65 -7.94 12.07
CA ALA A 109 4.40 -8.64 12.37
C ALA A 109 4.66 -9.97 13.09
N GLU A 110 5.57 -10.78 12.57
CA GLU A 110 5.94 -12.07 13.13
C GLU A 110 6.62 -11.96 14.49
N TYR A 111 7.53 -10.99 14.65
CA TYR A 111 8.28 -10.81 15.89
C TYR A 111 7.37 -10.49 17.10
N LEU A 112 6.34 -9.67 16.88
CA LEU A 112 5.38 -9.31 17.91
C LEU A 112 4.03 -10.04 17.80
N ASP A 113 3.89 -10.94 16.87
CA ASP A 113 2.64 -11.67 16.57
C ASP A 113 1.44 -10.74 16.41
N ILE A 114 1.61 -9.68 15.60
CA ILE A 114 0.62 -8.63 15.35
C ILE A 114 -0.12 -8.91 14.05
N PRO A 115 -1.48 -8.89 14.05
CA PRO A 115 -2.25 -9.04 12.83
C PRO A 115 -2.05 -7.84 11.88
N VAL A 116 -2.02 -8.14 10.58
CA VAL A 116 -1.87 -7.17 9.50
C VAL A 116 -3.17 -7.04 8.74
N SER A 117 -3.80 -5.87 8.78
CA SER A 117 -4.86 -5.48 7.86
C SER A 117 -4.29 -4.67 6.70
N ARG A 118 -5.02 -4.61 5.60
CA ARG A 118 -4.56 -3.86 4.43
C ARG A 118 -5.67 -3.00 3.81
N THR A 119 -5.26 -1.95 3.12
CA THR A 119 -6.13 -1.22 2.18
C THR A 119 -6.25 -1.98 0.87
N LEU A 120 -7.15 -1.56 -0.02
CA LEU A 120 -7.20 -2.10 -1.39
C LEU A 120 -5.85 -1.90 -2.12
N ALA A 121 -5.27 -0.71 -2.03
CA ALA A 121 -3.96 -0.41 -2.63
C ALA A 121 -2.78 -1.15 -1.97
N GLY A 122 -2.98 -1.69 -0.78
CA GLY A 122 -2.00 -2.51 -0.06
C GLY A 122 -2.12 -4.01 -0.35
N GLN A 123 -2.98 -4.45 -1.27
CA GLN A 123 -3.09 -5.87 -1.60
C GLN A 123 -1.75 -6.41 -2.13
N GLY A 124 -1.32 -7.55 -1.59
CA GLY A 124 -0.01 -8.13 -1.87
C GLY A 124 1.16 -7.55 -1.05
N CYS A 125 0.92 -6.58 -0.13
CA CYS A 125 1.96 -6.08 0.76
C CYS A 125 2.53 -7.17 1.70
N LEU A 126 1.72 -8.13 2.03
CA LEU A 126 2.03 -9.38 2.72
C LEU A 126 1.17 -10.47 2.06
N SER A 127 1.69 -11.67 1.92
CA SER A 127 0.91 -12.79 1.33
C SER A 127 -0.46 -12.92 2.00
N ASP A 128 -1.53 -13.03 1.21
CA ASP A 128 -2.87 -13.27 1.75
C ASP A 128 -2.98 -14.63 2.49
N LEU A 129 -2.04 -15.55 2.23
CA LEU A 129 -1.92 -16.83 2.97
C LEU A 129 -1.13 -16.70 4.28
N HIS A 130 -0.49 -15.58 4.53
CA HIS A 130 0.29 -15.37 5.76
C HIS A 130 -0.59 -15.53 7.01
N PRO A 131 -0.12 -16.22 8.07
CA PRO A 131 -0.94 -16.49 9.27
C PRO A 131 -1.46 -15.26 10.00
N LEU A 132 -0.79 -14.12 9.86
CA LEU A 132 -1.17 -12.86 10.49
C LEU A 132 -1.91 -11.89 9.55
N MET A 133 -2.07 -12.20 8.26
CA MET A 133 -2.86 -11.37 7.35
C MET A 133 -4.35 -11.56 7.65
N ILE A 134 -5.04 -10.47 8.02
CA ILE A 134 -6.47 -10.49 8.34
C ILE A 134 -7.36 -9.93 7.22
N GLY A 135 -6.77 -9.48 6.13
CA GLY A 135 -7.49 -9.04 4.93
C GLY A 135 -7.73 -7.54 4.85
N GLN A 136 -8.63 -7.18 3.96
CA GLN A 136 -8.93 -5.79 3.61
C GLN A 136 -9.88 -5.14 4.61
N THR A 137 -9.70 -3.82 4.81
CA THR A 137 -10.59 -2.95 5.58
C THR A 137 -11.53 -2.14 4.68
N GLY A 138 -12.40 -1.35 5.30
CA GLY A 138 -13.30 -0.43 4.62
C GLY A 138 -14.58 -1.08 4.10
N PHE A 139 -15.23 -0.46 3.10
CA PHE A 139 -16.53 -0.90 2.57
C PHE A 139 -16.58 -2.38 2.13
N TRP A 140 -15.46 -2.93 1.72
CA TRP A 140 -15.34 -4.29 1.22
C TRP A 140 -14.57 -5.20 2.17
N GLY A 141 -14.34 -4.71 3.39
CA GLY A 141 -13.69 -5.47 4.45
C GLY A 141 -14.61 -6.55 5.00
N LEU A 142 -13.99 -7.63 5.50
CA LEU A 142 -14.75 -8.71 6.15
C LEU A 142 -15.07 -8.34 7.60
N GLU A 143 -16.19 -8.85 8.11
CA GLU A 143 -16.62 -8.65 9.50
C GLU A 143 -15.51 -9.05 10.49
N PHE A 144 -14.84 -10.16 10.22
CA PHE A 144 -13.71 -10.61 11.05
C PHE A 144 -12.59 -9.56 11.10
N THR A 145 -12.20 -8.98 9.95
CA THR A 145 -11.18 -7.93 9.88
C THR A 145 -11.60 -6.72 10.71
N HIS A 146 -12.84 -6.26 10.53
CA HIS A 146 -13.38 -5.13 11.27
C HIS A 146 -13.48 -5.43 12.78
N SER A 147 -13.78 -6.65 13.17
CA SER A 147 -13.81 -7.04 14.59
C SER A 147 -12.47 -6.89 15.28
N LEU A 148 -11.35 -7.07 14.55
CA LEU A 148 -10.01 -6.87 15.07
C LEU A 148 -9.61 -5.39 15.05
N THR A 149 -9.92 -4.66 13.97
CA THR A 149 -9.51 -3.25 13.85
C THR A 149 -10.32 -2.31 14.75
N THR A 150 -11.61 -2.56 15.00
CA THR A 150 -12.44 -1.77 15.91
C THR A 150 -12.16 -2.04 17.39
N ASN A 151 -11.54 -3.19 17.72
CA ASN A 151 -11.13 -3.54 19.08
C ASN A 151 -9.62 -3.38 19.32
N ALA A 152 -8.90 -2.80 18.36
CA ALA A 152 -7.49 -2.50 18.51
C ALA A 152 -7.27 -1.36 19.51
N ASP A 153 -6.33 -1.53 20.43
CA ASP A 153 -5.88 -0.45 21.33
C ASP A 153 -4.81 0.43 20.67
N VAL A 154 -4.06 -0.13 19.72
CA VAL A 154 -3.07 0.59 18.90
C VAL A 154 -3.19 0.17 17.44
N ILE A 155 -3.26 1.14 16.54
CA ILE A 155 -3.13 0.91 15.09
C ILE A 155 -1.92 1.68 14.59
N LEU A 156 -0.99 0.97 13.94
CA LEU A 156 0.10 1.58 13.21
C LEU A 156 -0.23 1.60 11.70
N GLY A 157 -0.57 2.77 11.19
CA GLY A 157 -0.76 3.03 9.75
C GLY A 157 0.58 3.12 9.03
N LEU A 158 0.76 2.32 8.00
CA LEU A 158 2.00 2.13 7.26
C LEU A 158 1.79 2.50 5.79
N GLY A 159 2.15 3.72 5.39
CA GLY A 159 1.97 4.21 4.02
C GLY A 159 0.51 4.16 3.58
N THR A 160 -0.38 4.52 4.48
CA THR A 160 -1.82 4.57 4.28
C THR A 160 -2.36 5.95 4.63
N ARG A 161 -3.29 6.44 3.82
CA ARG A 161 -3.95 7.72 4.05
C ARG A 161 -5.23 7.60 4.87
N PHE A 162 -5.59 6.38 5.28
CA PHE A 162 -6.89 6.10 5.88
C PHE A 162 -8.03 6.69 5.03
N GLY A 163 -7.99 6.41 3.71
CA GLY A 163 -8.92 6.96 2.74
C GLY A 163 -10.37 6.51 2.99
N GLU A 164 -11.31 7.23 2.41
CA GLU A 164 -12.75 7.02 2.61
C GLU A 164 -13.18 5.56 2.41
N ALA A 165 -12.80 4.96 1.29
CA ALA A 165 -13.19 3.60 0.95
C ALA A 165 -12.60 2.55 1.90
N ASP A 166 -11.34 2.75 2.34
CA ASP A 166 -10.63 1.84 3.24
C ASP A 166 -11.01 2.03 4.72
N SER A 167 -11.75 3.11 5.04
CA SER A 167 -12.19 3.47 6.40
C SER A 167 -13.70 3.56 6.54
N SER A 168 -14.49 3.04 5.59
CA SER A 168 -15.95 3.08 5.57
C SER A 168 -16.50 4.49 5.83
N SER A 169 -16.05 5.49 5.04
CA SER A 169 -16.40 6.92 5.21
C SER A 169 -16.13 7.47 6.61
N TRP A 170 -15.15 6.91 7.30
CA TRP A 170 -14.73 7.29 8.66
C TRP A 170 -15.85 7.18 9.71
N TYR A 171 -16.91 6.37 9.45
CA TYR A 171 -17.91 6.09 10.45
C TYR A 171 -17.30 5.39 11.65
N GLN A 172 -17.45 6.03 12.82
CA GLN A 172 -16.90 5.52 14.08
C GLN A 172 -17.42 4.12 14.40
N GLY A 173 -16.52 3.23 14.79
CA GLY A 173 -16.85 1.87 15.20
C GLY A 173 -17.23 0.92 14.06
N VAL A 174 -17.10 1.35 12.79
CA VAL A 174 -17.34 0.48 11.62
C VAL A 174 -16.06 -0.21 11.19
N THR A 175 -15.06 0.54 10.75
CA THR A 175 -13.73 0.00 10.40
C THR A 175 -12.73 0.22 11.53
N PHE A 176 -12.74 1.41 12.11
CA PHE A 176 -11.89 1.83 13.22
C PHE A 176 -12.72 2.54 14.29
N ASP A 177 -12.22 2.56 15.53
CA ASP A 177 -12.86 3.26 16.64
C ASP A 177 -11.87 4.24 17.30
N PRO A 178 -11.82 5.52 16.89
CA PRO A 178 -10.86 6.49 17.40
C PRO A 178 -11.01 6.80 18.90
N ASP A 179 -12.15 6.50 19.51
CA ASP A 179 -12.34 6.69 20.96
C ASP A 179 -11.61 5.60 21.79
N LYS A 180 -11.33 4.45 21.18
CA LYS A 180 -10.66 3.32 21.85
C LYS A 180 -9.21 3.11 21.37
N THR A 181 -8.91 3.57 20.15
CA THR A 181 -7.69 3.24 19.44
C THR A 181 -6.72 4.40 19.43
N THR A 182 -5.49 4.16 19.84
CA THR A 182 -4.37 5.07 19.59
C THR A 182 -3.83 4.84 18.19
N PHE A 183 -3.89 5.88 17.34
CA PHE A 183 -3.32 5.83 16.00
C PHE A 183 -1.87 6.29 16.01
N LEU A 184 -1.03 5.52 15.36
CA LEU A 184 0.34 5.85 15.00
C LEU A 184 0.41 5.81 13.46
N GLN A 185 1.21 6.66 12.83
CA GLN A 185 1.26 6.69 11.36
C GLN A 185 2.66 6.97 10.85
N ILE A 186 3.08 6.22 9.84
CA ILE A 186 4.31 6.46 9.09
C ILE A 186 3.94 6.67 7.63
N ASP A 187 4.37 7.78 7.09
CA ASP A 187 4.23 8.10 5.67
C ASP A 187 5.45 8.87 5.17
N ILE A 188 5.71 8.78 3.87
CA ILE A 188 6.73 9.58 3.21
C ILE A 188 6.25 11.01 2.97
N ASP A 189 4.92 11.21 2.91
CA ASP A 189 4.27 12.50 2.71
C ASP A 189 3.74 13.04 4.04
N PRO A 190 4.34 14.10 4.59
CA PRO A 190 3.90 14.66 5.87
C PRO A 190 2.46 15.20 5.85
N MET A 191 1.90 15.50 4.67
CA MET A 191 0.52 15.98 4.55
C MET A 191 -0.53 14.89 4.76
N GLU A 192 -0.14 13.63 4.71
CA GLU A 192 -1.05 12.52 4.95
C GLU A 192 -1.08 12.08 6.43
N ILE A 193 -0.06 12.49 7.22
CA ILE A 193 0.02 12.15 8.64
C ILE A 193 -1.03 12.94 9.43
N GLY A 194 -1.93 12.23 10.12
CA GLY A 194 -2.98 12.83 10.92
C GLY A 194 -4.12 13.48 10.13
N ARG A 195 -4.19 13.25 8.82
CA ARG A 195 -5.18 13.88 7.95
C ARG A 195 -6.62 13.47 8.26
N ASN A 196 -6.85 12.20 8.51
CA ASN A 196 -8.20 11.64 8.65
C ASN A 196 -8.50 11.08 10.04
N TYR A 197 -7.48 10.71 10.81
CA TYR A 197 -7.60 10.30 12.20
C TYR A 197 -6.61 11.06 13.08
N PRO A 198 -6.94 11.34 14.34
CA PRO A 198 -5.97 11.93 15.27
C PRO A 198 -4.83 10.94 15.52
N VAL A 199 -3.61 11.36 15.25
CA VAL A 199 -2.40 10.54 15.38
C VAL A 199 -1.60 10.98 16.60
N GLU A 200 -1.29 10.05 17.51
CA GLU A 200 -0.46 10.33 18.69
C GLU A 200 1.03 10.47 18.30
N ILE A 201 1.51 9.59 17.40
CA ILE A 201 2.89 9.63 16.90
C ILE A 201 2.85 9.53 15.38
N GLY A 202 3.16 10.63 14.72
CA GLY A 202 3.39 10.69 13.29
C GLY A 202 4.88 10.71 12.98
N ALA A 203 5.33 9.88 12.03
CA ALA A 203 6.72 9.85 11.62
C ALA A 203 6.84 9.90 10.09
N MET A 204 7.64 10.84 9.59
CA MET A 204 7.94 10.93 8.16
C MET A 204 9.18 10.07 7.84
N GLY A 205 9.06 9.18 6.85
CA GLY A 205 10.18 8.38 6.39
C GLY A 205 9.79 7.25 5.45
N ASP A 206 10.81 6.61 4.88
CA ASP A 206 10.63 5.41 4.06
C ASP A 206 10.33 4.20 4.94
N LEU A 207 9.36 3.39 4.52
CA LEU A 207 8.89 2.26 5.33
C LEU A 207 9.89 1.11 5.42
N LYS A 208 10.70 0.88 4.37
CA LYS A 208 11.72 -0.18 4.41
C LYS A 208 12.74 0.09 5.52
N ILE A 209 13.24 1.33 5.58
CA ILE A 209 14.19 1.73 6.62
C ILE A 209 13.49 1.85 7.97
N GLY A 210 12.30 2.48 7.99
CA GLY A 210 11.56 2.76 9.21
C GLY A 210 11.12 1.52 9.97
N LEU A 211 10.61 0.51 9.26
CA LEU A 211 10.22 -0.77 9.90
C LEU A 211 11.42 -1.51 10.47
N GLY A 212 12.56 -1.48 9.79
CA GLY A 212 13.80 -2.01 10.32
C GLY A 212 14.24 -1.32 11.61
N GLN A 213 14.19 0.03 11.65
CA GLN A 213 14.50 0.80 12.87
C GLN A 213 13.56 0.45 14.03
N ILE A 214 12.24 0.34 13.75
CA ILE A 214 11.25 -0.02 14.77
C ILE A 214 11.50 -1.43 15.30
N LEU A 215 11.77 -2.39 14.41
CA LEU A 215 12.05 -3.78 14.81
C LEU A 215 13.28 -3.87 15.73
N GLU A 216 14.35 -3.14 15.42
CA GLU A 216 15.54 -3.09 16.28
C GLU A 216 15.25 -2.52 17.67
N GLU A 217 14.42 -1.46 17.76
CA GLU A 217 14.00 -0.92 19.04
C GLU A 217 13.04 -1.87 19.79
N VAL A 218 12.16 -2.57 19.08
CA VAL A 218 11.27 -3.59 19.65
C VAL A 218 12.07 -4.75 20.25
N LYS A 219 13.09 -5.24 19.56
CA LYS A 219 13.98 -6.33 20.08
C LYS A 219 14.65 -5.95 21.39
N LYS A 220 15.00 -4.69 21.60
CA LYS A 220 15.55 -4.21 22.88
C LYS A 220 14.53 -4.20 24.02
N LEU A 221 13.24 -3.93 23.67
CA LEU A 221 12.15 -3.82 24.67
C LEU A 221 11.48 -5.16 24.98
N CYS A 222 11.48 -6.06 24.03
CA CYS A 222 10.83 -7.37 24.08
C CYS A 222 11.74 -8.43 23.43
N PRO A 223 12.88 -8.83 24.06
CA PRO A 223 13.88 -9.70 23.46
C PRO A 223 13.35 -11.06 22.98
N GLU A 224 12.37 -11.60 23.67
CA GLU A 224 11.74 -12.91 23.34
C GLU A 224 10.64 -12.79 22.26
N GLY A 225 10.31 -11.56 21.81
CA GLY A 225 9.17 -11.33 20.95
C GLY A 225 7.83 -11.65 21.61
N ARG A 226 6.82 -11.93 20.80
CA ARG A 226 5.50 -12.39 21.28
C ARG A 226 5.06 -13.63 20.50
N ASN A 227 4.21 -14.44 21.11
CA ASN A 227 3.57 -15.58 20.47
C ASN A 227 2.11 -15.66 20.93
N ASN A 228 1.19 -15.57 19.98
CA ASN A 228 -0.26 -15.63 20.22
C ASN A 228 -0.92 -16.70 19.33
N PRO A 229 -0.78 -17.99 19.67
CA PRO A 229 -1.34 -19.08 18.87
C PRO A 229 -2.87 -19.03 18.77
N GLU A 230 -3.56 -18.46 19.77
CA GLU A 230 -5.01 -18.30 19.73
C GLU A 230 -5.44 -17.31 18.64
N LEU A 231 -4.72 -16.19 18.49
CA LEU A 231 -4.97 -15.23 17.43
C LEU A 231 -4.77 -15.88 16.05
N ARG A 232 -3.66 -16.57 15.85
CA ARG A 232 -3.37 -17.31 14.60
C ARG A 232 -4.46 -18.32 14.26
N ALA A 233 -4.93 -19.08 15.26
CA ALA A 233 -6.01 -20.05 15.09
C ALA A 233 -7.34 -19.34 14.73
N ARG A 234 -7.66 -18.21 15.36
CA ARG A 234 -8.84 -17.39 15.01
C ARG A 234 -8.78 -16.89 13.57
N ILE A 235 -7.62 -16.38 13.13
CA ILE A 235 -7.40 -15.91 11.76
C ILE A 235 -7.59 -17.07 10.77
N ALA A 236 -6.95 -18.21 11.03
CA ALA A 236 -7.05 -19.38 10.17
C ALA A 236 -8.51 -19.86 10.04
N ARG A 237 -9.24 -19.91 11.15
CA ARG A 237 -10.67 -20.28 11.16
C ARG A 237 -11.50 -19.30 10.35
N ALA A 238 -11.35 -17.99 10.56
CA ALA A 238 -12.13 -16.99 9.83
C ALA A 238 -11.90 -17.05 8.32
N LYS A 239 -10.64 -17.29 7.87
CA LYS A 239 -10.34 -17.53 6.46
C LYS A 239 -11.02 -18.79 5.92
N ALA A 240 -11.02 -19.88 6.68
CA ALA A 240 -11.68 -21.13 6.30
C ALA A 240 -13.20 -20.95 6.21
N ASP A 241 -13.81 -20.30 7.21
CA ASP A 241 -15.25 -20.02 7.26
C ASP A 241 -15.69 -19.15 6.07
N PHE A 242 -14.89 -18.12 5.70
CA PHE A 242 -15.15 -17.30 4.52
C PHE A 242 -15.11 -18.12 3.22
N LYS A 243 -14.08 -18.93 3.02
CA LYS A 243 -13.96 -19.82 1.85
C LYS A 243 -15.13 -20.81 1.79
N GLN A 244 -15.52 -21.37 2.93
CA GLN A 244 -16.65 -22.30 3.00
C GLN A 244 -17.98 -21.62 2.69
N SER A 245 -18.23 -20.41 3.19
CA SER A 245 -19.45 -19.64 2.91
C SER A 245 -19.63 -19.30 1.44
N ASN A 246 -18.52 -19.08 0.72
CA ASN A 246 -18.52 -18.77 -0.71
C ASN A 246 -18.51 -20.02 -1.62
N ALA A 247 -18.26 -21.21 -1.09
CA ALA A 247 -18.06 -22.42 -1.89
C ALA A 247 -19.26 -22.75 -2.79
N ALA A 248 -20.50 -22.59 -2.29
CA ALA A 248 -21.72 -22.86 -3.05
C ALA A 248 -21.87 -21.90 -4.25
N ILE A 249 -21.72 -20.60 -4.02
CA ILE A 249 -21.88 -19.58 -5.06
C ILE A 249 -20.74 -19.62 -6.08
N SER A 250 -19.52 -19.95 -5.65
CA SER A 250 -18.34 -20.09 -6.51
C SER A 250 -18.37 -21.38 -7.34
N SER A 251 -19.27 -22.33 -7.03
CA SER A 251 -19.42 -23.59 -7.77
C SER A 251 -20.77 -23.69 -8.49
N ASP A 252 -21.58 -22.62 -8.47
CA ASP A 252 -22.88 -22.58 -9.12
C ASP A 252 -22.72 -22.65 -10.65
N SER A 253 -23.43 -23.60 -11.29
CA SER A 253 -23.37 -23.83 -12.74
C SER A 253 -24.40 -23.04 -13.54
N ARG A 254 -25.20 -22.18 -12.88
CA ARG A 254 -26.21 -21.36 -13.57
C ARG A 254 -25.61 -20.42 -14.62
N PHE A 255 -26.43 -20.04 -15.56
CA PHE A 255 -26.13 -18.98 -16.52
C PHE A 255 -27.18 -17.84 -16.43
N PRO A 256 -26.76 -16.56 -16.38
CA PRO A 256 -25.37 -16.05 -16.38
C PRO A 256 -24.59 -16.50 -15.13
N MET A 257 -23.28 -16.73 -15.30
CA MET A 257 -22.39 -17.12 -14.20
C MET A 257 -22.34 -16.08 -13.10
N THR A 258 -22.18 -16.52 -11.87
CA THR A 258 -21.92 -15.61 -10.75
C THR A 258 -20.52 -14.99 -10.85
N PRO A 259 -20.29 -13.75 -10.38
CA PRO A 259 -18.97 -13.16 -10.35
C PRO A 259 -17.95 -14.01 -9.58
N GLN A 260 -18.35 -14.61 -8.47
CA GLN A 260 -17.50 -15.50 -7.66
C GLN A 260 -17.06 -16.74 -8.44
N ARG A 261 -17.96 -17.32 -9.26
CA ARG A 261 -17.62 -18.43 -10.13
C ARG A 261 -16.62 -18.03 -11.20
N ILE A 262 -16.80 -16.86 -11.83
CA ILE A 262 -15.86 -16.33 -12.82
C ILE A 262 -14.47 -16.16 -12.20
N LEU A 263 -14.40 -15.53 -11.01
CA LEU A 263 -13.13 -15.33 -10.32
C LEU A 263 -12.44 -16.64 -9.95
N LYS A 264 -13.20 -17.62 -9.47
CA LYS A 264 -12.67 -18.94 -9.17
C LYS A 264 -12.08 -19.60 -10.41
N ASP A 265 -12.83 -19.65 -11.53
CA ASP A 265 -12.39 -20.30 -12.76
C ASP A 265 -11.15 -19.58 -13.35
N VAL A 266 -11.09 -18.25 -13.27
CA VAL A 266 -9.90 -17.49 -13.67
C VAL A 266 -8.71 -17.86 -12.79
N LYS A 267 -8.88 -17.90 -11.47
CA LYS A 267 -7.80 -18.23 -10.53
C LYS A 267 -7.23 -19.63 -10.76
N GLU A 268 -8.06 -20.59 -11.17
CA GLU A 268 -7.63 -21.97 -11.44
C GLU A 268 -6.74 -22.12 -12.68
N VAL A 269 -6.80 -21.17 -13.63
CA VAL A 269 -6.09 -21.27 -14.91
C VAL A 269 -4.92 -20.31 -15.07
N ILE A 270 -4.85 -19.22 -14.28
CA ILE A 270 -3.72 -18.28 -14.34
C ILE A 270 -2.54 -18.81 -13.52
N PRO A 271 -1.29 -18.56 -13.95
CA PRO A 271 -0.11 -18.90 -13.15
C PRO A 271 -0.06 -18.09 -11.86
N GLU A 272 0.65 -18.61 -10.84
CA GLU A 272 0.73 -17.97 -9.52
C GLU A 272 1.41 -16.59 -9.57
N ASP A 273 2.34 -16.41 -10.50
CA ASP A 273 3.08 -15.15 -10.73
C ASP A 273 2.42 -14.23 -11.77
N ALA A 274 1.20 -14.53 -12.19
CA ALA A 274 0.45 -13.68 -13.11
C ALA A 274 0.27 -12.27 -12.53
N VAL A 275 0.57 -11.26 -13.34
CA VAL A 275 0.29 -9.86 -12.98
C VAL A 275 -1.16 -9.52 -13.34
N ILE A 276 -1.92 -9.13 -12.34
CA ILE A 276 -3.36 -8.89 -12.43
C ILE A 276 -3.63 -7.39 -12.40
N PHE A 277 -4.34 -6.90 -13.42
CA PHE A 277 -4.87 -5.53 -13.44
C PHE A 277 -6.40 -5.59 -13.33
N THR A 278 -6.94 -4.91 -12.36
CA THR A 278 -8.40 -4.77 -12.22
C THR A 278 -8.88 -3.44 -12.77
N ASP A 279 -10.09 -3.41 -13.29
CA ASP A 279 -10.77 -2.17 -13.63
C ASP A 279 -11.68 -1.71 -12.47
N VAL A 280 -12.53 -0.74 -12.71
CA VAL A 280 -13.48 -0.17 -11.75
C VAL A 280 -14.71 -1.05 -11.62
N GLY A 281 -15.26 -1.11 -10.42
CA GLY A 281 -16.47 -1.87 -10.09
C GLY A 281 -16.21 -3.05 -9.19
N TRP A 282 -17.19 -3.97 -9.10
CA TRP A 282 -17.11 -5.13 -8.22
C TRP A 282 -15.92 -6.06 -8.55
N ASN A 283 -15.47 -6.11 -9.81
CA ASN A 283 -14.33 -6.94 -10.20
C ASN A 283 -13.09 -6.74 -9.31
N LYS A 284 -12.70 -5.49 -9.03
CA LYS A 284 -11.54 -5.20 -8.16
C LYS A 284 -11.78 -5.63 -6.70
N ASN A 285 -12.99 -5.42 -6.20
CA ASN A 285 -13.34 -5.78 -4.82
C ASN A 285 -13.50 -7.29 -4.67
N GLY A 286 -14.06 -7.96 -5.69
CA GLY A 286 -14.14 -9.40 -5.76
C GLY A 286 -12.75 -10.04 -5.80
N VAL A 287 -11.84 -9.53 -6.64
CA VAL A 287 -10.44 -10.00 -6.65
C VAL A 287 -9.80 -9.78 -5.28
N ALA A 288 -10.02 -8.64 -4.64
CA ALA A 288 -9.45 -8.35 -3.33
C ALA A 288 -9.96 -9.29 -2.21
N GLN A 289 -11.14 -9.87 -2.36
CA GLN A 289 -11.72 -10.81 -1.40
C GLN A 289 -11.45 -12.27 -1.73
N GLU A 290 -11.45 -12.64 -3.03
CA GLU A 290 -11.44 -14.05 -3.49
C GLU A 290 -10.05 -14.54 -3.91
N PHE A 291 -9.15 -13.62 -4.33
CA PHE A 291 -7.80 -14.00 -4.75
C PHE A 291 -6.82 -13.92 -3.57
N ASP A 292 -6.15 -15.03 -3.30
CA ASP A 292 -4.98 -15.02 -2.41
C ASP A 292 -3.78 -14.55 -3.23
N ILE A 293 -3.35 -13.33 -3.05
CA ILE A 293 -2.13 -12.78 -3.66
C ILE A 293 -0.95 -13.15 -2.77
N THR A 294 0.00 -13.90 -3.31
CA THR A 294 1.15 -14.44 -2.56
C THR A 294 2.45 -13.70 -2.86
N ILE A 295 2.54 -13.08 -4.05
CA ILE A 295 3.74 -12.39 -4.52
C ILE A 295 3.50 -10.88 -4.52
N PRO A 296 4.31 -10.07 -3.82
CA PRO A 296 4.20 -8.62 -3.84
C PRO A 296 4.35 -8.03 -5.25
N GLY A 297 3.49 -7.06 -5.59
CA GLY A 297 3.55 -6.36 -6.88
C GLY A 297 2.86 -7.08 -8.05
N THR A 298 2.19 -8.22 -7.82
CA THR A 298 1.45 -8.94 -8.87
C THR A 298 0.00 -8.50 -9.01
N ILE A 299 -0.48 -7.53 -8.23
CA ILE A 299 -1.84 -7.00 -8.32
C ILE A 299 -1.84 -5.48 -8.41
N HIS A 300 -2.59 -4.94 -9.36
CA HIS A 300 -2.73 -3.50 -9.58
C HIS A 300 -4.21 -3.13 -9.72
N HIS A 301 -4.63 -2.22 -8.86
CA HIS A 301 -6.00 -1.71 -8.84
C HIS A 301 -6.08 -0.30 -9.40
N SER A 302 -7.13 0.00 -10.18
CA SER A 302 -7.52 1.37 -10.45
C SER A 302 -7.97 2.03 -9.15
N SER A 303 -7.08 2.77 -8.50
CA SER A 303 -7.33 3.47 -7.24
C SER A 303 -7.32 5.00 -7.43
N GLY A 304 -7.55 5.73 -6.36
CA GLY A 304 -7.70 7.19 -6.42
C GLY A 304 -9.01 7.60 -7.10
N LEU A 305 -8.93 8.19 -8.28
CA LEU A 305 -10.10 8.61 -9.06
C LEU A 305 -10.88 7.44 -9.68
N ALA A 306 -10.37 6.23 -9.60
CA ALA A 306 -11.00 5.02 -10.12
C ALA A 306 -11.45 5.16 -11.58
N THR A 307 -10.51 5.50 -12.45
CA THR A 307 -10.77 5.73 -13.89
C THR A 307 -11.18 4.42 -14.57
N MET A 308 -12.38 4.39 -15.15
CA MET A 308 -12.87 3.27 -15.93
C MET A 308 -12.06 3.10 -17.22
N GLY A 309 -11.78 1.86 -17.62
CA GLY A 309 -10.91 1.55 -18.76
C GLY A 309 -9.42 1.47 -18.40
N PHE A 310 -9.07 1.59 -17.12
CA PHE A 310 -7.68 1.45 -16.65
C PHE A 310 -7.12 0.06 -16.92
N GLY A 311 -7.88 -1.00 -16.61
CA GLY A 311 -7.40 -2.39 -16.67
C GLY A 311 -6.84 -2.77 -18.04
N PRO A 312 -7.61 -2.70 -19.14
CA PRO A 312 -7.12 -3.06 -20.47
C PRO A 312 -5.92 -2.21 -20.92
N SER A 313 -5.93 -0.92 -20.61
CA SER A 313 -4.85 -0.01 -21.00
C SER A 313 -3.56 -0.29 -20.23
N ALA A 314 -3.65 -0.58 -18.93
CA ALA A 314 -2.51 -0.84 -18.07
C ALA A 314 -1.83 -2.19 -18.40
N VAL A 315 -2.58 -3.19 -18.87
CA VAL A 315 -2.02 -4.49 -19.29
C VAL A 315 -1.13 -4.34 -20.54
N LEU A 316 -1.38 -3.34 -21.41
CA LEU A 316 -0.60 -3.12 -22.61
C LEU A 316 0.71 -2.35 -22.34
N GLY A 317 0.81 -1.60 -21.26
CA GLY A 317 1.99 -0.82 -20.85
C GLY A 317 2.86 -1.59 -19.89
#